data_1366b8b4a33d91e0f6603e2db4dc702c
#
_entry.id   1366b8b4a33d91e0f6603e2db4dc702c
#
_cell.length_a   1.000
_cell.length_b   1.000
_cell.length_c   1.000
_cell.angle_alpha   90.00
_cell.angle_beta   90.00
_cell.angle_gamma   90.00
#
_symmetry.space_group_name_H-M   'P 1'
#
loop_
_entity.id
_entity.type
_entity.pdbx_description
1 polymer ?
#
loop_
_entity_poly.entity_id
_entity_poly.type
_entity_poly.pdbx_seq_one_letter_code
_entity_poly.pdbx_strand_id
1 'polypeptide(L)'
;MMQRSVLMTGAVLLSVVSLGGCATRKFVRENVAVVDSHVQQVDQKVDGVQTHVVAVEGTAKDALDRATAAGKLAEGKFLYSEVLSDDSMKFPVNVAELSPEAQARLDAFVEKLKTDNRNVYVEVQGHTDATGPKDYNYKLGEERAETVRRYLNQHGVALNRIGTISYGADAPVAPNDTREGRQANRRVVLIVLA
;
A
#
# COMPACT_ATOMS: atom_id res chain seq x y z
N MET A 1 98.03 -10.36 -8.90
CA MET A 1 96.88 -11.29 -8.83
C MET A 1 95.60 -10.65 -8.28
N MET A 2 95.59 -9.43 -7.81
CA MET A 2 94.36 -8.78 -7.21
C MET A 2 93.41 -8.12 -8.26
N GLN A 3 93.86 -7.76 -9.46
CA GLN A 3 93.05 -7.07 -10.45
C GLN A 3 92.08 -7.96 -11.23
N ARG A 4 92.32 -9.27 -11.32
CA ARG A 4 91.37 -10.20 -12.03
C ARG A 4 90.23 -10.64 -11.16
N SER A 5 90.32 -10.63 -9.87
CA SER A 5 89.19 -10.99 -8.96
C SER A 5 88.12 -9.91 -8.84
N VAL A 6 88.46 -8.63 -8.94
CA VAL A 6 87.51 -7.50 -8.87
C VAL A 6 86.63 -7.42 -10.09
N LEU A 7 87.16 -7.74 -11.28
CA LEU A 7 86.46 -7.76 -12.52
C LEU A 7 85.39 -8.90 -12.61
N MET A 8 85.68 -10.06 -12.04
CA MET A 8 84.78 -11.19 -12.03
C MET A 8 83.62 -10.98 -11.03
N THR A 9 83.87 -10.38 -9.88
CA THR A 9 82.79 -10.03 -8.93
C THR A 9 81.88 -8.94 -9.47
N GLY A 10 82.38 -7.95 -10.21
CA GLY A 10 81.55 -6.93 -10.83
C GLY A 10 80.65 -7.47 -11.94
N ALA A 11 81.12 -8.42 -12.76
CA ALA A 11 80.31 -9.04 -13.80
C ALA A 11 79.20 -9.94 -13.28
N VAL A 12 79.38 -10.65 -12.19
CA VAL A 12 78.33 -11.48 -11.57
C VAL A 12 77.29 -10.63 -10.90
N LEU A 13 77.66 -9.55 -10.25
CA LEU A 13 76.64 -8.59 -9.67
C LEU A 13 75.78 -7.89 -10.73
N LEU A 14 76.35 -7.51 -11.85
CA LEU A 14 75.57 -6.90 -12.96
C LEU A 14 74.65 -7.91 -13.64
N SER A 15 75.01 -9.19 -13.73
CA SER A 15 74.12 -10.21 -14.33
C SER A 15 72.94 -10.58 -13.40
N VAL A 16 73.12 -10.54 -12.10
CA VAL A 16 72.01 -10.80 -11.14
C VAL A 16 70.98 -9.66 -11.15
N VAL A 17 71.40 -8.40 -11.28
CA VAL A 17 70.48 -7.25 -11.35
C VAL A 17 69.71 -7.27 -12.67
N SER A 18 70.24 -7.67 -13.77
CA SER A 18 69.55 -7.75 -15.07
C SER A 18 68.51 -8.89 -15.10
N LEU A 19 68.74 -10.03 -14.45
CA LEU A 19 67.81 -11.14 -14.34
C LEU A 19 66.63 -10.79 -13.41
N GLY A 20 66.85 -10.10 -12.30
CA GLY A 20 65.81 -9.61 -11.39
C GLY A 20 64.86 -8.59 -12.06
N GLY A 21 65.42 -7.68 -12.91
CA GLY A 21 64.61 -6.69 -13.63
C GLY A 21 63.68 -7.32 -14.66
N CYS A 22 64.07 -8.36 -15.37
CA CYS A 22 63.21 -9.08 -16.33
C CYS A 22 62.09 -9.87 -15.65
N ALA A 23 62.41 -10.54 -14.53
CA ALA A 23 61.44 -11.27 -13.75
C ALA A 23 60.36 -10.32 -13.14
N THR A 24 60.78 -9.15 -12.66
CA THR A 24 59.86 -8.13 -12.12
C THR A 24 58.93 -7.56 -13.22
N ARG A 25 59.46 -7.31 -14.41
CA ARG A 25 58.64 -6.84 -15.53
C ARG A 25 57.60 -7.87 -16.02
N LYS A 26 57.95 -9.14 -16.01
CA LYS A 26 57.03 -10.23 -16.33
C LYS A 26 55.91 -10.32 -15.27
N PHE A 27 56.28 -10.34 -13.98
CA PHE A 27 55.33 -10.37 -12.88
C PHE A 27 54.34 -9.18 -12.92
N VAL A 28 54.84 -7.95 -13.13
CA VAL A 28 53.98 -6.77 -13.24
C VAL A 28 53.02 -6.90 -14.43
N ARG A 29 53.51 -7.35 -15.59
CA ARG A 29 52.69 -7.49 -16.79
C ARG A 29 51.58 -8.53 -16.64
N GLU A 30 51.89 -9.67 -15.98
CA GLU A 30 50.92 -10.72 -15.67
C GLU A 30 49.84 -10.24 -14.66
N ASN A 31 50.22 -9.53 -13.62
CA ASN A 31 49.27 -9.00 -12.63
C ASN A 31 48.40 -7.85 -13.23
N VAL A 32 48.96 -7.00 -14.06
CA VAL A 32 48.18 -5.95 -14.78
C VAL A 32 47.17 -6.59 -15.72
N ALA A 33 47.48 -7.65 -16.44
CA ALA A 33 46.55 -8.37 -17.29
C ALA A 33 45.37 -8.99 -16.51
N VAL A 34 45.63 -9.52 -15.30
CA VAL A 34 44.59 -10.04 -14.40
C VAL A 34 43.66 -8.90 -13.95
N VAL A 35 44.26 -7.78 -13.53
CA VAL A 35 43.48 -6.61 -13.09
C VAL A 35 42.64 -6.07 -14.25
N ASP A 36 43.20 -5.93 -15.46
CA ASP A 36 42.48 -5.50 -16.65
C ASP A 36 41.27 -6.41 -16.95
N SER A 37 41.48 -7.73 -16.86
CA SER A 37 40.40 -8.69 -17.03
C SER A 37 39.28 -8.50 -15.98
N HIS A 38 39.63 -8.26 -14.73
CA HIS A 38 38.67 -7.98 -13.68
C HIS A 38 37.91 -6.66 -13.90
N VAL A 39 38.62 -5.61 -14.32
CA VAL A 39 38.00 -4.32 -14.66
C VAL A 39 36.97 -4.50 -15.77
N GLN A 40 37.29 -5.20 -16.85
CA GLN A 40 36.35 -5.49 -17.93
C GLN A 40 35.12 -6.27 -17.47
N GLN A 41 35.31 -7.23 -16.54
CA GLN A 41 34.17 -7.97 -15.95
C GLN A 41 33.28 -7.07 -15.07
N VAL A 42 33.88 -6.14 -14.33
CA VAL A 42 33.14 -5.17 -13.52
C VAL A 42 32.37 -4.22 -14.42
N ASP A 43 32.98 -3.70 -15.49
CA ASP A 43 32.31 -2.83 -16.45
C ASP A 43 31.09 -3.50 -17.09
N GLN A 44 31.21 -4.77 -17.52
CA GLN A 44 30.06 -5.52 -18.03
C GLN A 44 28.94 -5.72 -17.00
N LYS A 45 29.29 -5.93 -15.72
CA LYS A 45 28.30 -6.03 -14.64
C LYS A 45 27.64 -4.69 -14.37
N VAL A 46 28.40 -3.60 -14.41
CA VAL A 46 27.86 -2.24 -14.26
C VAL A 46 26.89 -1.91 -15.37
N ASP A 47 27.22 -2.21 -16.62
CA ASP A 47 26.32 -2.03 -17.78
C ASP A 47 25.04 -2.87 -17.62
N GLY A 48 25.16 -4.11 -17.14
CA GLY A 48 24.00 -4.95 -16.82
C GLY A 48 23.11 -4.36 -15.74
N VAL A 49 23.70 -3.87 -14.65
CA VAL A 49 22.95 -3.20 -13.56
C VAL A 49 22.28 -1.93 -14.08
N GLN A 50 22.96 -1.12 -14.88
CA GLN A 50 22.39 0.08 -15.48
C GLN A 50 21.15 -0.24 -16.32
N THR A 51 21.23 -1.28 -17.14
CA THR A 51 20.10 -1.75 -17.96
C THR A 51 18.92 -2.20 -17.07
N HIS A 52 19.19 -2.94 -15.99
CA HIS A 52 18.16 -3.35 -15.04
C HIS A 52 17.53 -2.17 -14.30
N VAL A 53 18.32 -1.17 -13.91
CA VAL A 53 17.82 0.05 -13.26
C VAL A 53 16.83 0.77 -14.17
N VAL A 54 17.19 0.99 -15.42
CA VAL A 54 16.29 1.64 -16.41
C VAL A 54 14.99 0.85 -16.61
N ALA A 55 15.06 -0.48 -16.66
CA ALA A 55 13.89 -1.33 -16.78
C ALA A 55 12.98 -1.26 -15.53
N VAL A 56 13.58 -1.25 -14.33
CA VAL A 56 12.84 -1.10 -13.05
C VAL A 56 12.20 0.28 -12.94
N GLU A 57 12.92 1.35 -13.32
CA GLU A 57 12.37 2.71 -13.35
C GLU A 57 11.16 2.80 -14.29
N GLY A 58 11.23 2.21 -15.48
CA GLY A 58 10.10 2.12 -16.41
C GLY A 58 8.91 1.40 -15.81
N THR A 59 9.12 0.23 -15.20
CA THR A 59 8.06 -0.54 -14.56
C THR A 59 7.44 0.20 -13.37
N ALA A 60 8.27 0.86 -12.56
CA ALA A 60 7.80 1.65 -11.41
C ALA A 60 6.95 2.85 -11.85
N LYS A 61 7.36 3.52 -12.93
CA LYS A 61 6.58 4.62 -13.52
C LYS A 61 5.24 4.14 -14.06
N ASP A 62 5.21 3.05 -14.81
CA ASP A 62 3.96 2.47 -15.33
C ASP A 62 3.02 2.04 -14.19
N ALA A 63 3.55 1.46 -13.11
CA ALA A 63 2.78 1.10 -11.93
C ALA A 63 2.19 2.33 -11.23
N LEU A 64 2.97 3.41 -11.10
CA LEU A 64 2.52 4.67 -10.52
C LEU A 64 1.43 5.33 -11.39
N ASP A 65 1.59 5.35 -12.70
CA ASP A 65 0.61 5.91 -13.63
C ASP A 65 -0.72 5.14 -13.57
N ARG A 66 -0.67 3.79 -13.51
CA ARG A 66 -1.86 2.94 -13.33
C ARG A 66 -2.52 3.17 -11.98
N ALA A 67 -1.74 3.26 -10.89
CA ALA A 67 -2.25 3.54 -9.55
C ALA A 67 -2.92 4.93 -9.49
N THR A 68 -2.31 5.93 -10.11
CA THR A 68 -2.86 7.30 -10.21
C THR A 68 -4.15 7.32 -11.01
N ALA A 69 -4.19 6.62 -12.15
CA ALA A 69 -5.40 6.51 -12.97
C ALA A 69 -6.53 5.78 -12.22
N ALA A 70 -6.23 4.69 -11.50
CA ALA A 70 -7.20 3.98 -10.66
C ALA A 70 -7.69 4.86 -9.51
N GLY A 71 -6.80 5.65 -8.87
CA GLY A 71 -7.16 6.63 -7.85
C GLY A 71 -8.14 7.68 -8.37
N LYS A 72 -7.87 8.27 -9.54
CA LYS A 72 -8.76 9.25 -10.17
C LYS A 72 -10.13 8.66 -10.54
N LEU A 73 -10.18 7.40 -10.99
CA LEU A 73 -11.44 6.72 -11.26
C LEU A 73 -12.24 6.45 -9.98
N ALA A 74 -11.56 6.13 -8.88
CA ALA A 74 -12.17 5.95 -7.57
C ALA A 74 -12.67 7.28 -6.99
N GLU A 75 -11.88 8.35 -7.08
CA GLU A 75 -12.27 9.71 -6.68
C GLU A 75 -13.48 10.22 -7.47
N GLY A 76 -13.57 9.90 -8.76
CA GLY A 76 -14.70 10.29 -9.60
C GLY A 76 -16.02 9.59 -9.23
N LYS A 77 -15.97 8.46 -8.51
CA LYS A 77 -17.15 7.71 -8.06
C LYS A 77 -17.50 7.98 -6.59
N PHE A 78 -16.48 8.07 -5.73
CA PHE A 78 -16.66 8.36 -4.31
C PHE A 78 -16.75 9.87 -4.10
N LEU A 79 -17.81 10.34 -3.47
CA LEU A 79 -17.99 11.75 -3.13
C LEU A 79 -17.66 12.01 -1.66
N TYR A 80 -18.34 11.34 -0.75
CA TYR A 80 -18.08 11.42 0.70
C TYR A 80 -18.75 10.26 1.43
N SER A 81 -18.40 10.09 2.70
CA SER A 81 -19.05 9.13 3.59
C SER A 81 -19.51 9.80 4.88
N GLU A 82 -20.59 9.27 5.45
CA GLU A 82 -21.10 9.61 6.78
C GLU A 82 -21.09 8.36 7.65
N VAL A 83 -20.56 8.45 8.86
CA VAL A 83 -20.49 7.32 9.79
C VAL A 83 -21.45 7.54 10.95
N LEU A 84 -22.36 6.61 11.13
CA LEU A 84 -23.26 6.53 12.28
C LEU A 84 -22.76 5.45 13.23
N SER A 85 -22.15 5.86 14.34
CA SER A 85 -21.62 4.95 15.37
C SER A 85 -22.68 4.54 16.38
N ASP A 86 -22.39 3.50 17.17
CA ASP A 86 -23.26 2.95 18.22
C ASP A 86 -23.71 3.98 19.27
N ASP A 87 -22.91 5.03 19.51
CA ASP A 87 -23.29 6.13 20.42
C ASP A 87 -24.44 6.98 19.87
N SER A 88 -24.55 7.09 18.55
CA SER A 88 -25.63 7.80 17.86
C SER A 88 -26.76 6.88 17.39
N MET A 89 -26.50 5.57 17.32
CA MET A 89 -27.49 4.56 16.97
C MET A 89 -27.51 3.50 18.08
N LYS A 90 -28.12 3.82 19.20
CA LYS A 90 -28.44 2.80 20.20
C LYS A 90 -29.46 1.84 19.58
N PHE A 91 -28.95 0.81 18.93
CA PHE A 91 -29.76 -0.38 18.71
C PHE A 91 -29.74 -1.18 20.00
N PRO A 92 -30.81 -1.21 20.79
CA PRO A 92 -30.93 -2.20 21.83
C PRO A 92 -30.71 -3.59 21.23
N VAL A 93 -30.13 -4.50 21.98
CA VAL A 93 -29.97 -5.88 21.54
C VAL A 93 -31.34 -6.37 21.06
N ASN A 94 -31.45 -6.73 19.77
CA ASN A 94 -32.67 -7.17 19.06
C ASN A 94 -33.71 -6.09 18.66
N VAL A 95 -33.37 -4.80 18.65
CA VAL A 95 -34.27 -3.76 18.10
C VAL A 95 -33.51 -2.89 17.13
N ALA A 96 -34.01 -2.79 15.91
CA ALA A 96 -33.43 -1.96 14.83
C ALA A 96 -34.12 -0.58 14.78
N GLU A 97 -34.31 0.07 15.94
CA GLU A 97 -34.86 1.42 15.99
C GLU A 97 -33.75 2.46 16.05
N LEU A 98 -33.88 3.50 15.22
CA LEU A 98 -32.95 4.62 15.20
C LEU A 98 -33.18 5.51 16.43
N SER A 99 -32.11 5.84 17.16
CA SER A 99 -32.19 6.86 18.21
C SER A 99 -32.52 8.22 17.65
N PRO A 100 -33.06 9.15 18.48
CA PRO A 100 -33.31 10.52 18.04
C PRO A 100 -32.06 11.23 17.47
N GLU A 101 -30.87 10.93 18.01
CA GLU A 101 -29.60 11.47 17.53
C GLU A 101 -29.24 10.91 16.16
N ALA A 102 -29.50 9.61 15.90
CA ALA A 102 -29.31 9.00 14.59
C ALA A 102 -30.28 9.59 13.56
N GLN A 103 -31.53 9.78 13.93
CA GLN A 103 -32.53 10.41 13.08
C GLN A 103 -32.11 11.82 12.69
N ALA A 104 -31.67 12.66 13.64
CA ALA A 104 -31.22 14.02 13.39
C ALA A 104 -30.01 14.06 12.42
N ARG A 105 -29.07 13.12 12.52
CA ARG A 105 -27.94 13.00 11.58
C ARG A 105 -28.39 12.56 10.21
N LEU A 106 -29.31 11.63 10.12
CA LEU A 106 -29.87 11.17 8.84
C LEU A 106 -30.69 12.29 8.17
N ASP A 107 -31.42 13.09 8.94
CA ASP A 107 -32.13 14.27 8.41
C ASP A 107 -31.16 15.29 7.82
N ALA A 108 -30.08 15.61 8.54
CA ALA A 108 -29.03 16.50 8.03
C ALA A 108 -28.36 15.94 6.76
N PHE A 109 -28.14 14.63 6.71
CA PHE A 109 -27.60 13.94 5.55
C PHE A 109 -28.56 14.05 4.33
N VAL A 110 -29.84 13.81 4.54
CA VAL A 110 -30.88 13.94 3.49
C VAL A 110 -30.96 15.39 2.96
N GLU A 111 -30.94 16.38 3.85
CA GLU A 111 -30.95 17.78 3.44
C GLU A 111 -29.69 18.15 2.65
N LYS A 112 -28.53 17.62 3.01
CA LYS A 112 -27.30 17.78 2.23
C LYS A 112 -27.43 17.16 0.83
N LEU A 113 -27.97 15.94 0.72
CA LEU A 113 -28.22 15.29 -0.58
C LEU A 113 -29.17 16.12 -1.46
N LYS A 114 -30.23 16.71 -0.88
CA LYS A 114 -31.18 17.57 -1.61
C LYS A 114 -30.53 18.87 -2.06
N THR A 115 -29.73 19.50 -1.20
CA THR A 115 -29.05 20.77 -1.48
C THR A 115 -28.03 20.61 -2.60
N ASP A 116 -27.27 19.53 -2.56
CA ASP A 116 -26.27 19.20 -3.59
C ASP A 116 -26.90 18.87 -4.94
N ASN A 117 -28.22 18.55 -4.95
CA ASN A 117 -29.04 18.22 -6.12
C ASN A 117 -28.35 17.34 -7.17
N ARG A 118 -27.55 16.40 -6.71
CA ARG A 118 -26.80 15.48 -7.56
C ARG A 118 -27.55 14.16 -7.71
N ASN A 119 -27.48 13.58 -8.88
CA ASN A 119 -27.95 12.22 -9.09
C ASN A 119 -26.91 11.22 -8.57
N VAL A 120 -26.91 11.01 -7.25
CA VAL A 120 -25.96 10.14 -6.55
C VAL A 120 -26.62 8.84 -6.12
N TYR A 121 -25.80 7.81 -5.90
CA TYR A 121 -26.18 6.55 -5.29
C TYR A 121 -25.65 6.51 -3.85
N VAL A 122 -26.44 6.01 -2.92
CA VAL A 122 -26.08 5.86 -1.51
C VAL A 122 -25.95 4.38 -1.19
N GLU A 123 -24.76 3.93 -0.84
CA GLU A 123 -24.52 2.60 -0.32
C GLU A 123 -24.51 2.65 1.21
N VAL A 124 -25.37 1.86 1.85
CA VAL A 124 -25.52 1.77 3.30
C VAL A 124 -24.85 0.48 3.76
N GLN A 125 -23.73 0.61 4.47
CA GLN A 125 -22.90 -0.51 4.95
C GLN A 125 -23.16 -0.78 6.42
N GLY A 126 -23.60 -2.00 6.77
CA GLY A 126 -23.81 -2.43 8.16
C GLY A 126 -22.61 -3.21 8.71
N HIS A 127 -22.11 -2.79 9.87
CA HIS A 127 -20.98 -3.41 10.57
C HIS A 127 -21.34 -3.78 11.99
N THR A 128 -20.70 -4.83 12.50
CA THR A 128 -20.80 -5.31 13.89
C THR A 128 -19.41 -5.41 14.51
N ASP A 129 -19.36 -5.58 15.82
CA ASP A 129 -18.16 -6.12 16.48
C ASP A 129 -18.05 -7.64 16.25
N ALA A 130 -16.95 -8.24 16.70
CA ALA A 130 -16.69 -9.67 16.53
C ALA A 130 -17.37 -10.55 17.60
N THR A 131 -18.32 -10.04 18.38
CA THR A 131 -19.00 -10.81 19.40
C THR A 131 -20.11 -11.67 18.78
N GLY A 132 -20.07 -12.97 19.02
CA GLY A 132 -21.08 -13.91 18.52
C GLY A 132 -20.75 -14.57 17.18
N PRO A 133 -21.66 -15.43 16.68
CA PRO A 133 -21.46 -16.16 15.43
C PRO A 133 -21.42 -15.25 14.20
N LYS A 134 -20.64 -15.65 13.18
CA LYS A 134 -20.47 -14.88 11.95
C LYS A 134 -21.80 -14.62 11.24
N ASP A 135 -22.63 -15.64 11.07
CA ASP A 135 -23.92 -15.52 10.37
C ASP A 135 -24.89 -14.59 11.10
N TYR A 136 -24.85 -14.60 12.42
CA TYR A 136 -25.63 -13.68 13.24
C TYR A 136 -25.18 -12.24 13.02
N ASN A 137 -23.88 -11.99 13.04
CA ASN A 137 -23.32 -10.66 12.82
C ASN A 137 -23.62 -10.14 11.40
N TYR A 138 -23.60 -11.03 10.41
CA TYR A 138 -23.97 -10.65 9.04
C TYR A 138 -25.43 -10.20 8.96
N LYS A 139 -26.37 -10.96 9.52
CA LYS A 139 -27.80 -10.60 9.58
C LYS A 139 -28.03 -9.31 10.37
N LEU A 140 -27.37 -9.15 11.52
CA LEU A 140 -27.49 -7.95 12.33
C LEU A 140 -27.01 -6.69 11.59
N GLY A 141 -25.90 -6.80 10.85
CA GLY A 141 -25.41 -5.72 9.99
C GLY A 141 -26.39 -5.39 8.86
N GLU A 142 -27.00 -6.40 8.23
CA GLU A 142 -28.02 -6.23 7.21
C GLU A 142 -29.26 -5.53 7.74
N GLU A 143 -29.79 -5.94 8.89
CA GLU A 143 -30.95 -5.34 9.54
C GLU A 143 -30.72 -3.86 9.87
N ARG A 144 -29.52 -3.51 10.36
CA ARG A 144 -29.15 -2.13 10.64
C ARG A 144 -29.09 -1.30 9.36
N ALA A 145 -28.45 -1.80 8.32
CA ALA A 145 -28.39 -1.12 7.02
C ALA A 145 -29.79 -0.92 6.40
N GLU A 146 -30.63 -1.93 6.47
CA GLU A 146 -32.01 -1.88 5.97
C GLU A 146 -32.89 -0.89 6.74
N THR A 147 -32.69 -0.74 8.04
CA THR A 147 -33.41 0.26 8.85
C THR A 147 -33.05 1.69 8.39
N VAL A 148 -31.76 1.95 8.15
CA VAL A 148 -31.30 3.24 7.61
C VAL A 148 -31.84 3.46 6.20
N ARG A 149 -31.82 2.44 5.33
CA ARG A 149 -32.37 2.53 3.97
C ARG A 149 -33.85 2.94 3.97
N ARG A 150 -34.65 2.31 4.84
CA ARG A 150 -36.08 2.65 5.00
C ARG A 150 -36.26 4.08 5.47
N TYR A 151 -35.46 4.52 6.44
CA TYR A 151 -35.51 5.89 6.93
C TYR A 151 -35.21 6.91 5.81
N LEU A 152 -34.13 6.72 5.08
CA LEU A 152 -33.74 7.59 3.95
C LEU A 152 -34.86 7.65 2.89
N ASN A 153 -35.48 6.52 2.58
CA ASN A 153 -36.58 6.48 1.62
C ASN A 153 -37.80 7.24 2.12
N GLN A 154 -38.20 7.09 3.38
CA GLN A 154 -39.32 7.84 3.98
C GLN A 154 -39.07 9.35 3.97
N HIS A 155 -37.80 9.80 3.98
CA HIS A 155 -37.39 11.20 3.95
C HIS A 155 -37.07 11.73 2.54
N GLY A 156 -37.40 10.97 1.51
CA GLY A 156 -37.40 11.44 0.11
C GLY A 156 -36.21 11.00 -0.74
N VAL A 157 -35.36 10.10 -0.28
CA VAL A 157 -34.34 9.46 -1.12
C VAL A 157 -34.98 8.27 -1.86
N ALA A 158 -34.93 8.28 -3.20
CA ALA A 158 -35.55 7.23 -4.00
C ALA A 158 -34.93 5.86 -3.78
N LEU A 159 -35.71 4.78 -3.65
CA LEU A 159 -35.26 3.43 -3.37
C LEU A 159 -34.22 2.89 -4.37
N ASN A 160 -34.37 3.23 -5.65
CA ASN A 160 -33.43 2.83 -6.71
C ASN A 160 -32.07 3.54 -6.62
N ARG A 161 -31.93 4.46 -5.67
CA ARG A 161 -30.69 5.19 -5.38
C ARG A 161 -30.04 4.76 -4.05
N ILE A 162 -30.58 3.76 -3.37
CA ILE A 162 -30.09 3.28 -2.08
C ILE A 162 -29.88 1.78 -2.15
N GLY A 163 -28.65 1.33 -1.95
CA GLY A 163 -28.31 -0.07 -1.75
C GLY A 163 -27.86 -0.35 -0.33
N THR A 164 -28.06 -1.58 0.13
CA THR A 164 -27.56 -2.05 1.43
C THR A 164 -26.57 -3.17 1.24
N ILE A 165 -25.54 -3.22 2.11
CA ILE A 165 -24.61 -4.31 2.20
C ILE A 165 -24.24 -4.53 3.67
N SER A 166 -24.12 -5.78 4.09
CA SER A 166 -23.58 -6.13 5.41
C SER A 166 -22.15 -6.65 5.28
N TYR A 167 -21.26 -6.13 6.08
CA TYR A 167 -19.93 -6.67 6.31
C TYR A 167 -19.85 -7.49 7.59
N GLY A 168 -20.91 -7.49 8.42
CA GLY A 168 -20.86 -8.12 9.72
C GLY A 168 -19.63 -7.67 10.50
N ALA A 169 -18.84 -8.62 11.01
CA ALA A 169 -17.59 -8.36 11.72
C ALA A 169 -16.34 -8.40 10.82
N ASP A 170 -16.47 -8.58 9.51
CA ASP A 170 -15.34 -8.83 8.61
C ASP A 170 -14.51 -7.56 8.25
N ALA A 171 -15.03 -6.36 8.55
CA ALA A 171 -14.35 -5.09 8.25
C ALA A 171 -14.25 -4.19 9.50
N PRO A 172 -13.43 -4.57 10.50
CA PRO A 172 -13.25 -3.77 11.71
C PRO A 172 -12.45 -2.49 11.44
N VAL A 173 -12.77 -1.39 12.12
CA VAL A 173 -12.01 -0.12 12.11
C VAL A 173 -11.16 0.06 13.37
N ALA A 174 -11.41 -0.76 14.39
CA ALA A 174 -10.66 -0.77 15.65
C ALA A 174 -10.52 -2.20 16.20
N PRO A 175 -9.56 -2.46 17.10
CA PRO A 175 -9.39 -3.78 17.73
C PRO A 175 -10.64 -4.25 18.47
N ASN A 176 -11.04 -5.52 18.31
CA ASN A 176 -12.22 -6.09 18.95
C ASN A 176 -11.98 -6.58 20.38
N ASP A 177 -10.75 -6.57 20.85
CA ASP A 177 -10.36 -6.96 22.23
C ASP A 177 -10.72 -5.91 23.27
N THR A 178 -10.81 -4.63 22.89
CA THR A 178 -11.22 -3.54 23.77
C THR A 178 -12.72 -3.24 23.67
N ARG A 179 -13.29 -2.67 24.73
CA ARG A 179 -14.69 -2.23 24.73
C ARG A 179 -14.92 -1.08 23.75
N GLU A 180 -14.02 -0.13 23.75
CA GLU A 180 -14.03 1.06 22.89
C GLU A 180 -13.89 0.67 21.41
N GLY A 181 -13.01 -0.29 21.10
CA GLY A 181 -12.85 -0.79 19.75
C GLY A 181 -14.09 -1.52 19.24
N ARG A 182 -14.71 -2.38 20.07
CA ARG A 182 -16.00 -3.00 19.70
C ARG A 182 -17.08 -1.97 19.47
N GLN A 183 -17.15 -0.93 20.29
CA GLN A 183 -18.10 0.17 20.11
C GLN A 183 -17.90 0.90 18.78
N ALA A 184 -16.66 1.20 18.40
CA ALA A 184 -16.34 1.80 17.09
C ALA A 184 -16.69 0.88 15.90
N ASN A 185 -16.60 -0.44 16.08
CA ASN A 185 -16.94 -1.41 15.05
C ASN A 185 -18.45 -1.55 14.82
N ARG A 186 -19.28 -1.36 15.85
CA ARG A 186 -20.75 -1.34 15.73
C ARG A 186 -21.20 -0.03 15.11
N ARG A 187 -21.24 0.03 13.78
CA ARG A 187 -21.54 1.24 13.02
C ARG A 187 -22.31 0.95 11.75
N VAL A 188 -22.94 1.97 11.21
CA VAL A 188 -23.43 2.00 9.82
C VAL A 188 -22.69 3.13 9.10
N VAL A 189 -22.24 2.85 7.89
CA VAL A 189 -21.54 3.82 7.04
C VAL A 189 -22.38 4.07 5.81
N LEU A 190 -22.60 5.34 5.49
CA LEU A 190 -23.24 5.77 4.25
C LEU A 190 -22.16 6.25 3.29
N ILE A 191 -22.05 5.59 2.14
CA ILE A 191 -21.11 5.97 1.07
C ILE A 191 -21.91 6.63 -0.03
N VAL A 192 -21.54 7.86 -0.41
CA VAL A 192 -22.18 8.59 -1.52
C VAL A 192 -21.31 8.48 -2.76
N LEU A 193 -21.90 7.94 -3.82
CA LEU A 193 -21.27 7.66 -5.10
C LEU A 193 -21.92 8.50 -6.22
N ALA A 194 -21.08 8.99 -7.16
CA ALA A 194 -21.52 9.70 -8.37
C ALA A 194 -21.89 8.73 -9.49
#